data_8e945cb9bab376df6904935676870aeb
#
_entry.id   8e945cb9bab376df6904935676870aeb
#
_cell.length_a   1.000
_cell.length_b   1.000
_cell.length_c   1.000
_cell.angle_alpha   90.00
_cell.angle_beta   90.00
_cell.angle_gamma   90.00
#
_symmetry.space_group_name_H-M   'P 1'
#
loop_
_entity.id
_entity.type
_entity.pdbx_description
1 polymer ?
#
loop_
_entity_poly.entity_id
_entity_poly.type
_entity_poly.pdbx_seq_one_letter_code
_entity_poly.pdbx_strand_id
1 'polypeptide(L)'
;ADGARYAAAKDPQVASDTLGTIAETSRQALNQMRGLLSVLRDDAVRDPNAVGVSAVEGLLADAHRTGLTVTSTGFDELPEGLPQLTQSTLYRVVQELLTNMLKYSPDRHGTLTAEVTDRRIRIISANKQGDSESDPGFGLIGMRERVHALGGTMQVSRDEEFTVTVELPR
;
A
#
# COMPACT_ATOMS: atom_id res chain seq x y z
N ALA A 1 -22.41 -25.66 -0.22
CA ALA A 1 -21.78 -26.40 -1.33
C ALA A 1 -22.80 -27.23 -2.15
N ASP A 2 -23.71 -27.92 -1.52
CA ASP A 2 -24.62 -28.83 -2.23
C ASP A 2 -25.72 -28.14 -3.07
N GLY A 3 -26.25 -26.99 -2.62
CA GLY A 3 -27.20 -26.19 -3.37
C GLY A 3 -26.64 -25.63 -4.68
N ALA A 4 -25.37 -25.22 -4.66
CA ALA A 4 -24.67 -24.73 -5.85
C ALA A 4 -24.43 -25.83 -6.89
N ARG A 5 -24.14 -27.06 -6.45
CA ARG A 5 -23.99 -28.22 -7.34
C ARG A 5 -25.30 -28.60 -8.05
N TYR A 6 -26.42 -28.49 -7.35
CA TYR A 6 -27.75 -28.77 -7.92
C TYR A 6 -28.18 -27.70 -8.93
N ALA A 7 -27.91 -26.43 -8.63
CA ALA A 7 -28.22 -25.33 -9.54
C ALA A 7 -27.33 -25.37 -10.81
N ALA A 8 -26.05 -25.71 -10.65
CA ALA A 8 -25.09 -25.84 -11.75
C ALA A 8 -25.49 -26.93 -12.78
N ALA A 9 -26.17 -27.98 -12.34
CA ALA A 9 -26.65 -29.06 -13.24
C ALA A 9 -27.83 -28.62 -14.10
N LYS A 10 -28.52 -27.53 -13.74
CA LYS A 10 -29.71 -27.04 -14.47
C LYS A 10 -29.45 -25.84 -15.34
N ASP A 11 -28.48 -24.99 -14.97
CA ASP A 11 -28.13 -23.77 -15.69
C ASP A 11 -26.62 -23.51 -15.65
N PRO A 12 -25.91 -23.69 -16.79
CA PRO A 12 -24.47 -23.46 -16.87
C PRO A 12 -24.07 -22.00 -16.56
N GLN A 13 -24.96 -21.03 -16.80
CA GLN A 13 -24.68 -19.62 -16.52
C GLN A 13 -24.66 -19.36 -15.02
N VAL A 14 -25.63 -19.89 -14.27
CA VAL A 14 -25.66 -19.81 -12.81
C VAL A 14 -24.43 -20.49 -12.19
N ALA A 15 -23.96 -21.58 -12.80
CA ALA A 15 -22.72 -22.23 -12.38
C ALA A 15 -21.52 -21.33 -12.56
N SER A 16 -21.40 -20.69 -13.72
CA SER A 16 -20.30 -19.77 -14.03
C SER A 16 -20.26 -18.58 -13.06
N ASP A 17 -21.41 -17.95 -12.83
CA ASP A 17 -21.54 -16.80 -11.93
C ASP A 17 -21.23 -17.17 -10.48
N THR A 18 -21.68 -18.35 -10.04
CA THR A 18 -21.37 -18.87 -8.70
C THR A 18 -19.90 -19.16 -8.52
N LEU A 19 -19.24 -19.76 -9.53
CA LEU A 19 -17.78 -19.99 -9.52
C LEU A 19 -17.00 -18.68 -9.53
N GLY A 20 -17.47 -17.67 -10.26
CA GLY A 20 -16.92 -16.32 -10.25
C GLY A 20 -16.96 -15.70 -8.85
N THR A 21 -18.13 -15.75 -8.20
CA THR A 21 -18.33 -15.25 -6.84
C THR A 21 -17.46 -16.00 -5.81
N ILE A 22 -17.36 -17.32 -5.91
CA ILE A 22 -16.51 -18.13 -5.04
C ILE A 22 -15.02 -17.77 -5.25
N ALA A 23 -14.60 -17.63 -6.51
CA ALA A 23 -13.22 -17.27 -6.82
C ALA A 23 -12.87 -15.87 -6.28
N GLU A 24 -13.78 -14.91 -6.41
CA GLU A 24 -13.60 -13.56 -5.88
C GLU A 24 -13.53 -13.54 -4.35
N THR A 25 -14.51 -14.19 -3.70
CA THR A 25 -14.55 -14.32 -2.23
C THR A 25 -13.29 -15.03 -1.69
N SER A 26 -12.82 -16.07 -2.40
CA SER A 26 -11.61 -16.80 -2.02
C SER A 26 -10.36 -15.94 -2.17
N ARG A 27 -10.25 -15.14 -3.24
CA ARG A 27 -9.13 -14.18 -3.42
C ARG A 27 -9.15 -13.11 -2.32
N GLN A 28 -10.33 -12.58 -1.99
CA GLN A 28 -10.49 -11.61 -0.91
C GLN A 28 -10.05 -12.20 0.43
N ALA A 29 -10.52 -13.41 0.78
CA ALA A 29 -10.14 -14.11 2.00
C ALA A 29 -8.64 -14.41 2.07
N LEU A 30 -8.03 -14.85 0.96
CA LEU A 30 -6.57 -15.05 0.86
C LEU A 30 -5.79 -13.75 1.01
N ASN A 31 -6.27 -12.66 0.45
CA ASN A 31 -5.63 -11.35 0.59
C ASN A 31 -5.77 -10.81 2.02
N GLN A 32 -6.91 -11.03 2.68
CA GLN A 32 -7.08 -10.72 4.11
C GLN A 32 -6.12 -11.52 4.98
N MET A 33 -6.02 -12.84 4.77
CA MET A 33 -5.07 -13.69 5.50
C MET A 33 -3.61 -13.30 5.22
N ARG A 34 -3.26 -12.94 3.98
CA ARG A 34 -1.93 -12.43 3.64
C ARG A 34 -1.66 -11.09 4.31
N GLY A 35 -2.65 -10.20 4.40
CA GLY A 35 -2.57 -8.94 5.15
C GLY A 35 -2.29 -9.19 6.65
N LEU A 36 -3.05 -10.08 7.28
CA LEU A 36 -2.82 -10.48 8.68
C LEU A 36 -1.46 -11.16 8.87
N LEU A 37 -1.09 -12.08 7.97
CA LEU A 37 0.20 -12.76 8.02
C LEU A 37 1.38 -11.82 7.73
N SER A 38 1.19 -10.78 6.90
CA SER A 38 2.25 -9.78 6.70
C SER A 38 2.49 -8.97 7.96
N VAL A 39 1.43 -8.58 8.68
CA VAL A 39 1.56 -7.91 9.99
C VAL A 39 2.31 -8.81 10.98
N LEU A 40 1.94 -10.10 11.08
CA LEU A 40 2.58 -11.06 12.01
C LEU A 40 3.98 -11.48 11.55
N ARG A 41 4.25 -11.54 10.25
CA ARG A 41 5.56 -11.96 9.71
C ARG A 41 6.57 -10.83 9.64
N ASP A 42 6.11 -9.61 9.48
CA ASP A 42 6.97 -8.43 9.53
C ASP A 42 7.41 -8.08 10.96
N ASP A 43 6.59 -8.39 11.97
CA ASP A 43 7.00 -8.30 13.37
C ASP A 43 8.03 -9.39 13.77
N ALA A 44 8.08 -10.52 13.02
CA ALA A 44 8.95 -11.64 13.34
C ALA A 44 10.29 -11.68 12.57
N VAL A 45 10.45 -10.89 11.51
CA VAL A 45 11.59 -11.06 10.57
C VAL A 45 12.54 -9.85 10.51
N ARG A 46 12.19 -8.72 11.10
CA ARG A 46 13.13 -7.57 11.17
C ARG A 46 13.14 -6.98 12.56
N ASP A 47 14.35 -6.91 13.11
CA ASP A 47 14.67 -6.12 14.30
C ASP A 47 13.96 -4.74 14.18
N PRO A 48 13.02 -4.42 15.11
CA PRO A 48 12.35 -3.12 15.10
C PRO A 48 13.34 -1.95 15.16
N ASN A 49 14.57 -2.21 15.60
CA ASN A 49 15.66 -1.24 15.69
C ASN A 49 16.39 -1.00 14.36
N ALA A 50 16.14 -1.82 13.31
CA ALA A 50 16.85 -1.72 12.03
C ALA A 50 16.12 -0.87 10.96
N VAL A 51 14.91 -0.36 11.24
CA VAL A 51 14.12 0.38 10.27
C VAL A 51 14.31 1.88 10.47
N GLY A 52 15.44 2.38 10.02
CA GLY A 52 15.73 3.81 9.93
C GLY A 52 15.30 4.43 8.60
N VAL A 53 15.44 5.73 8.47
CA VAL A 53 15.22 6.48 7.21
C VAL A 53 16.05 5.88 6.07
N SER A 54 17.27 5.41 6.33
CA SER A 54 18.13 4.72 5.38
C SER A 54 17.52 3.46 4.76
N ALA A 55 16.56 2.81 5.44
CA ALA A 55 15.87 1.65 4.89
C ALA A 55 14.89 2.01 3.76
N VAL A 56 14.48 3.28 3.65
CA VAL A 56 13.62 3.77 2.54
C VAL A 56 14.35 3.72 1.21
N GLU A 57 15.65 4.03 1.19
CA GLU A 57 16.48 3.91 -0.03
C GLU A 57 16.50 2.47 -0.55
N GLY A 58 16.54 1.49 0.37
CA GLY A 58 16.44 0.08 0.03
C GLY A 58 15.12 -0.28 -0.63
N LEU A 59 13.98 0.28 -0.14
CA LEU A 59 12.67 0.07 -0.76
C LEU A 59 12.61 0.63 -2.18
N LEU A 60 13.18 1.82 -2.42
CA LEU A 60 13.23 2.44 -3.74
C LEU A 60 14.07 1.59 -4.72
N ALA A 61 15.23 1.11 -4.28
CA ALA A 61 16.07 0.23 -5.08
C ALA A 61 15.35 -1.11 -5.40
N ASP A 62 14.61 -1.67 -4.46
CA ASP A 62 13.82 -2.89 -4.66
C ASP A 62 12.67 -2.66 -5.65
N ALA A 63 11.99 -1.52 -5.56
CA ALA A 63 10.94 -1.13 -6.49
C ALA A 63 11.47 -1.07 -7.93
N HIS A 64 12.61 -0.46 -8.14
CA HIS A 64 13.26 -0.42 -9.46
C HIS A 64 13.59 -1.83 -9.99
N ARG A 65 14.07 -2.74 -9.14
CA ARG A 65 14.36 -4.13 -9.53
C ARG A 65 13.11 -4.91 -9.92
N THR A 66 11.96 -4.56 -9.39
CA THR A 66 10.67 -5.18 -9.76
C THR A 66 10.04 -4.57 -11.01
N GLY A 67 10.70 -3.61 -11.67
CA GLY A 67 10.24 -2.96 -12.89
C GLY A 67 9.30 -1.77 -12.66
N LEU A 68 9.27 -1.20 -11.45
CA LEU A 68 8.60 0.06 -11.17
C LEU A 68 9.59 1.21 -11.34
N THR A 69 9.26 2.20 -12.16
CA THR A 69 10.06 3.42 -12.31
C THR A 69 9.50 4.51 -11.40
N VAL A 70 10.25 4.87 -10.36
CA VAL A 70 9.86 5.91 -9.40
C VAL A 70 10.86 7.04 -9.43
N THR A 71 10.38 8.27 -9.67
CA THR A 71 11.16 9.46 -9.43
C THR A 71 10.97 9.88 -7.97
N SER A 72 12.02 9.78 -7.16
CA SER A 72 12.00 10.13 -5.74
C SER A 72 12.78 11.42 -5.47
N THR A 73 12.23 12.30 -4.62
CA THR A 73 12.86 13.58 -4.23
C THR A 73 12.69 13.85 -2.74
N GLY A 74 13.66 14.52 -2.11
CA GLY A 74 13.61 15.01 -0.73
C GLY A 74 13.75 13.94 0.37
N PHE A 75 14.04 12.69 0.02
CA PHE A 75 14.25 11.62 1.00
C PHE A 75 15.61 11.73 1.72
N ASP A 76 16.57 12.38 1.11
CA ASP A 76 17.87 12.74 1.67
C ASP A 76 17.78 13.84 2.75
N GLU A 77 16.68 14.59 2.78
CA GLU A 77 16.41 15.62 3.79
C GLU A 77 15.73 15.07 5.06
N LEU A 78 15.35 13.79 5.06
CA LEU A 78 14.67 13.18 6.20
C LEU A 78 15.58 13.13 7.43
N PRO A 79 15.12 13.60 8.60
CA PRO A 79 15.95 13.63 9.80
C PRO A 79 16.28 12.23 10.32
N GLU A 80 17.55 11.98 10.64
CA GLU A 80 17.98 10.70 11.23
C GLU A 80 17.44 10.48 12.65
N GLY A 81 17.17 11.54 13.40
CA GLY A 81 16.77 11.52 14.81
C GLY A 81 15.27 11.46 15.05
N LEU A 82 14.46 10.95 14.09
CA LEU A 82 13.03 10.79 14.29
C LEU A 82 12.70 9.75 15.37
N PRO A 83 11.59 9.91 16.11
CA PRO A 83 11.08 8.87 17.00
C PRO A 83 10.94 7.54 16.26
N GLN A 84 11.30 6.44 16.89
CA GLN A 84 11.31 5.09 16.27
C GLN A 84 9.95 4.74 15.64
N LEU A 85 8.85 5.09 16.30
CA LEU A 85 7.50 4.85 15.79
C LEU A 85 7.20 5.67 14.52
N THR A 86 7.71 6.91 14.42
CA THR A 86 7.61 7.73 13.20
C THR A 86 8.44 7.11 12.07
N GLN A 87 9.66 6.64 12.36
CA GLN A 87 10.50 5.98 11.36
C GLN A 87 9.87 4.71 10.81
N SER A 88 9.35 3.84 11.68
CA SER A 88 8.69 2.59 11.27
C SER A 88 7.40 2.86 10.48
N THR A 89 6.63 3.86 10.87
CA THR A 89 5.42 4.27 10.14
C THR A 89 5.77 4.84 8.77
N LEU A 90 6.78 5.70 8.69
CA LEU A 90 7.28 6.24 7.42
C LEU A 90 7.71 5.11 6.46
N TYR A 91 8.49 4.17 6.94
CA TYR A 91 8.90 3.01 6.16
C TYR A 91 7.70 2.22 5.61
N ARG A 92 6.71 1.93 6.45
CA ARG A 92 5.49 1.21 6.04
C ARG A 92 4.63 2.00 5.07
N VAL A 93 4.53 3.31 5.24
CA VAL A 93 3.85 4.19 4.30
C VAL A 93 4.51 4.11 2.94
N VAL A 94 5.82 4.30 2.85
CA VAL A 94 6.55 4.23 1.58
C VAL A 94 6.43 2.83 0.95
N GLN A 95 6.56 1.77 1.73
CA GLN A 95 6.42 0.39 1.25
C GLN A 95 5.04 0.15 0.62
N GLU A 96 3.96 0.60 1.27
CA GLU A 96 2.60 0.43 0.76
C GLU A 96 2.34 1.28 -0.49
N LEU A 97 2.86 2.53 -0.52
CA LEU A 97 2.75 3.40 -1.69
C LEU A 97 3.43 2.79 -2.92
N LEU A 98 4.65 2.27 -2.77
CA LEU A 98 5.37 1.59 -3.85
C LEU A 98 4.65 0.31 -4.31
N THR A 99 4.11 -0.45 -3.36
CA THR A 99 3.31 -1.65 -3.66
C THR A 99 2.05 -1.30 -4.45
N ASN A 100 1.38 -0.21 -4.09
CA ASN A 100 0.19 0.27 -4.78
C ASN A 100 0.51 0.77 -6.19
N MET A 101 1.60 1.52 -6.37
CA MET A 101 2.07 1.91 -7.70
C MET A 101 2.35 0.68 -8.58
N LEU A 102 3.06 -0.32 -8.05
CA LEU A 102 3.39 -1.53 -8.80
C LEU A 102 2.14 -2.33 -9.24
N LYS A 103 1.09 -2.34 -8.40
CA LYS A 103 -0.16 -3.06 -8.66
C LYS A 103 -1.12 -2.33 -9.58
N TYR A 104 -1.21 -1.00 -9.44
CA TYR A 104 -2.32 -0.22 -9.99
C TYR A 104 -1.91 0.83 -11.01
N SER A 105 -0.60 1.19 -11.12
CA SER A 105 -0.14 2.09 -12.17
C SER A 105 -0.02 1.33 -13.50
N PRO A 106 -0.76 1.71 -14.55
CA PRO A 106 -0.79 0.97 -15.82
C PRO A 106 0.55 0.99 -16.56
N ASP A 107 1.32 2.07 -16.40
CA ASP A 107 2.63 2.25 -17.02
C ASP A 107 3.80 1.96 -16.08
N ARG A 108 3.50 1.55 -14.84
CA ARG A 108 4.50 1.31 -13.77
C ARG A 108 5.44 2.49 -13.54
N HIS A 109 4.89 3.70 -13.67
CA HIS A 109 5.58 4.94 -13.37
C HIS A 109 4.89 5.67 -12.23
N GLY A 110 5.66 6.38 -11.42
CA GLY A 110 5.13 7.25 -10.39
C GLY A 110 6.19 8.17 -9.80
N THR A 111 5.73 9.10 -9.00
CA THR A 111 6.56 10.03 -8.23
C THR A 111 6.36 9.81 -6.74
N LEU A 112 7.41 10.02 -5.98
CA LEU A 112 7.39 9.95 -4.54
C LEU A 112 8.22 11.10 -3.98
N THR A 113 7.57 12.04 -3.30
CA THR A 113 8.22 13.24 -2.77
C THR A 113 8.13 13.27 -1.26
N ALA A 114 9.24 13.56 -0.59
CA ALA A 114 9.28 13.88 0.82
C ALA A 114 9.52 15.38 1.00
N GLU A 115 8.70 16.02 1.82
CA GLU A 115 8.86 17.41 2.24
C GLU A 115 9.02 17.46 3.75
N VAL A 116 10.07 18.10 4.22
CA VAL A 116 10.39 18.20 5.65
C VAL A 116 10.25 19.64 6.11
N THR A 117 9.49 19.83 7.16
CA THR A 117 9.38 21.13 7.87
C THR A 117 9.80 20.96 9.33
N ASP A 118 9.85 22.05 10.09
CA ASP A 118 10.21 22.02 11.52
C ASP A 118 9.27 21.12 12.35
N ARG A 119 8.04 20.91 11.90
CA ARG A 119 7.00 20.22 12.67
C ARG A 119 6.43 18.97 12.01
N ARG A 120 6.61 18.80 10.71
CA ARG A 120 5.94 17.76 9.93
C ARG A 120 6.83 17.20 8.84
N ILE A 121 6.59 15.94 8.54
CA ILE A 121 7.07 15.25 7.34
C ILE A 121 5.87 14.98 6.48
N ARG A 122 5.91 15.41 5.22
CA ARG A 122 4.86 15.13 4.25
C ARG A 122 5.42 14.19 3.18
N ILE A 123 4.71 13.10 2.91
CA ILE A 123 5.01 12.19 1.81
C ILE A 123 3.89 12.31 0.79
N ILE A 124 4.25 12.58 -0.44
CA ILE A 124 3.32 12.68 -1.57
C ILE A 124 3.69 11.61 -2.58
N SER A 125 2.72 10.81 -2.95
CA SER A 125 2.83 9.77 -3.97
C SER A 125 1.85 10.10 -5.08
N ALA A 126 2.30 10.11 -6.34
CA ALA A 126 1.42 10.28 -7.49
C ALA A 126 1.77 9.27 -8.57
N ASN A 127 0.75 8.70 -9.21
CA ASN A 127 0.89 7.81 -10.35
C ASN A 127 -0.37 7.89 -11.22
N LYS A 128 -0.23 7.49 -12.47
CA LYS A 128 -1.33 7.40 -13.40
C LYS A 128 -2.41 6.45 -12.88
N GLN A 129 -3.67 6.85 -13.01
CA GLN A 129 -4.80 6.00 -12.62
C GLN A 129 -5.06 4.96 -13.71
N GLY A 130 -5.24 3.70 -13.32
CA GLY A 130 -5.71 2.64 -14.22
C GLY A 130 -7.23 2.67 -14.36
N ASP A 131 -7.74 2.04 -15.41
CA ASP A 131 -9.19 1.99 -15.73
C ASP A 131 -10.04 1.18 -14.72
N SER A 132 -9.41 0.53 -13.75
CA SER A 132 -10.14 -0.25 -12.75
C SER A 132 -10.62 0.64 -11.60
N GLU A 133 -11.94 0.75 -11.45
CA GLU A 133 -12.60 1.19 -10.20
C GLU A 133 -12.34 0.18 -9.07
N SER A 134 -11.07 -0.06 -8.76
CA SER A 134 -10.74 -0.94 -7.64
C SER A 134 -11.08 -0.22 -6.34
N ASP A 135 -11.94 -0.83 -5.57
CA ASP A 135 -12.23 -0.45 -4.18
C ASP A 135 -10.91 -0.17 -3.43
N PRO A 136 -10.82 0.89 -2.61
CA PRO A 136 -9.62 1.16 -1.82
C PRO A 136 -9.30 -0.06 -0.97
N GLY A 137 -8.29 -0.81 -1.41
CA GLY A 137 -7.90 -2.06 -0.77
C GLY A 137 -7.49 -1.81 0.70
N PHE A 138 -7.49 -2.88 1.49
CA PHE A 138 -7.12 -2.86 2.93
C PHE A 138 -5.79 -2.14 3.22
N GLY A 139 -4.90 -2.03 2.23
CA GLY A 139 -3.63 -1.31 2.34
C GLY A 139 -3.78 0.17 2.70
N LEU A 140 -4.68 0.89 2.01
CA LEU A 140 -4.94 2.31 2.31
C LEU A 140 -5.63 2.50 3.67
N ILE A 141 -6.50 1.56 4.06
CA ILE A 141 -7.16 1.59 5.37
C ILE A 141 -6.12 1.43 6.47
N GLY A 142 -5.31 0.39 6.42
CA GLY A 142 -4.26 0.14 7.41
C GLY A 142 -3.18 1.23 7.43
N MET A 143 -2.88 1.86 6.29
CA MET A 143 -1.99 3.02 6.22
C MET A 143 -2.60 4.21 6.98
N ARG A 144 -3.88 4.52 6.74
CA ARG A 144 -4.59 5.62 7.39
C ARG A 144 -4.65 5.42 8.90
N GLU A 145 -4.94 4.21 9.37
CA GLU A 145 -4.98 3.89 10.81
C GLU A 145 -3.63 4.13 11.47
N ARG A 146 -2.53 3.66 10.87
CA ARG A 146 -1.16 3.88 11.40
C ARG A 146 -0.78 5.35 11.43
N VAL A 147 -1.09 6.10 10.38
CA VAL A 147 -0.83 7.54 10.30
C VAL A 147 -1.61 8.30 11.37
N HIS A 148 -2.90 7.99 11.54
CA HIS A 148 -3.75 8.63 12.56
C HIS A 148 -3.30 8.29 13.99
N ALA A 149 -2.82 7.08 14.24
CA ALA A 149 -2.30 6.67 15.55
C ALA A 149 -1.11 7.54 16.01
N LEU A 150 -0.38 8.15 15.06
CA LEU A 150 0.70 9.12 15.33
C LEU A 150 0.22 10.58 15.36
N GLY A 151 -1.08 10.84 15.24
CA GLY A 151 -1.60 12.21 15.10
C GLY A 151 -1.33 12.84 13.73
N GLY A 152 -0.99 12.02 12.74
CA GLY A 152 -0.83 12.42 11.35
C GLY A 152 -2.15 12.47 10.58
N THR A 153 -2.07 12.88 9.32
CA THR A 153 -3.22 12.94 8.40
C THR A 153 -2.90 12.24 7.08
N MET A 154 -3.93 11.71 6.43
CA MET A 154 -3.83 11.09 5.12
C MET A 154 -4.97 11.52 4.22
N GLN A 155 -4.64 11.96 3.02
CA GLN A 155 -5.57 12.35 1.96
C GLN A 155 -5.32 11.51 0.72
N VAL A 156 -6.39 11.18 0.00
CA VAL A 156 -6.34 10.46 -1.28
C VAL A 156 -7.16 11.24 -2.29
N SER A 157 -6.58 11.56 -3.42
CA SER A 157 -7.25 12.16 -4.58
C SER A 157 -7.17 11.23 -5.77
N ARG A 158 -8.20 11.30 -6.64
CA ARG A 158 -8.35 10.53 -7.88
C ARG A 158 -8.82 11.44 -9.01
N ASP A 159 -8.18 12.58 -9.15
CA ASP A 159 -8.52 13.54 -10.22
C ASP A 159 -7.83 13.12 -11.54
N GLU A 160 -6.77 13.82 -11.95
CA GLU A 160 -5.97 13.47 -13.13
C GLU A 160 -5.02 12.29 -12.85
N GLU A 161 -4.52 12.21 -11.63
CA GLU A 161 -3.65 11.15 -11.13
C GLU A 161 -4.19 10.58 -9.82
N PHE A 162 -3.81 9.36 -9.51
CA PHE A 162 -4.00 8.79 -8.19
C PHE A 162 -2.92 9.35 -7.25
N THR A 163 -3.33 10.23 -6.35
CA THR A 163 -2.42 10.89 -5.42
C THR A 163 -2.75 10.53 -3.97
N VAL A 164 -1.73 10.14 -3.22
CA VAL A 164 -1.81 9.94 -1.78
C VAL A 164 -0.87 10.91 -1.10
N THR A 165 -1.40 11.71 -0.18
CA THR A 165 -0.63 12.62 0.67
C THR A 165 -0.73 12.17 2.11
N VAL A 166 0.41 11.94 2.74
CA VAL A 166 0.53 11.58 4.15
C VAL A 166 1.32 12.67 4.88
N GLU A 167 0.81 13.13 6.02
CA GLU A 167 1.54 14.01 6.93
C GLU A 167 1.76 13.32 8.27
N LEU A 168 2.98 13.29 8.73
CA LEU A 168 3.39 12.77 10.03
C LEU A 168 3.97 13.89 10.90
N PRO A 169 3.74 13.91 12.21
CA PRO A 169 4.48 14.80 13.10
C PRO A 169 5.95 14.40 13.13
N ARG A 170 6.81 15.40 13.24
CA ARG A 170 8.27 15.24 13.35
C ARG A 170 8.70 15.04 14.79
#